data_03e6f4fafc9df3efa9747201c32f6d11
#
_entry.id   03e6f4fafc9df3efa9747201c32f6d11
#
_cell.length_a   1.000
_cell.length_b   1.000
_cell.length_c   1.000
_cell.angle_alpha   90.00
_cell.angle_beta   90.00
_cell.angle_gamma   90.00
#
_symmetry.space_group_name_H-M   'P 1'
#
loop_
_entity.id
_entity.type
_entity.pdbx_description
1 polymer ?
#
loop_
_entity_poly.entity_id
_entity_poly.type
_entity_poly.pdbx_seq_one_letter_code
_entity_poly.pdbx_strand_id
1 'polypeptide(L)'
;MASAPTADIDPSATIGEGTRVWHLAQIREGAAIGRDCVIGRGAYIGAGVRVGDGSKIQNHALVYEPARLGSGVFVGPAAVLTNDRHPRAVNPDGSPKGAGDWTRVGVDVGRGASIGARAVCVAPVSIGPWAMVAAGAVVTRDVPAYALVAGVPARRIGWVGEAGEPLVPGAEPGRFTCPATGRGYRLDGAGALAPEGEGE
;
A
#
# COMPACT_ATOMS: atom_id res chain seq x y z
N MET A 1 -21.53 -6.54 -5.51
CA MET A 1 -21.10 -5.37 -4.73
C MET A 1 -22.13 -5.09 -3.62
N ALA A 2 -21.68 -4.87 -2.39
CA ALA A 2 -22.51 -4.38 -1.29
C ALA A 2 -21.92 -3.04 -0.82
N SER A 3 -22.65 -1.93 -1.04
CA SER A 3 -22.25 -0.59 -0.60
C SER A 3 -23.20 -0.07 0.47
N ALA A 4 -22.64 0.55 1.51
CA ALA A 4 -23.43 1.23 2.52
C ALA A 4 -24.12 2.47 1.92
N PRO A 5 -25.33 2.82 2.36
CA PRO A 5 -26.13 3.89 1.73
C PRO A 5 -25.50 5.29 1.85
N THR A 6 -24.51 5.48 2.72
CA THR A 6 -23.80 6.76 2.88
C THR A 6 -22.39 6.72 2.27
N ALA A 7 -22.05 5.70 1.48
CA ALA A 7 -20.83 5.69 0.68
C ALA A 7 -21.03 6.65 -0.52
N ASP A 8 -20.01 7.47 -0.77
CA ASP A 8 -19.95 8.40 -1.91
C ASP A 8 -19.11 7.76 -3.03
N ILE A 9 -19.78 7.22 -4.03
CA ILE A 9 -19.14 6.46 -5.11
C ILE A 9 -19.45 7.15 -6.43
N ASP A 10 -18.41 7.63 -7.11
CA ASP A 10 -18.56 8.24 -8.42
C ASP A 10 -19.11 7.22 -9.44
N PRO A 11 -20.10 7.62 -10.28
CA PRO A 11 -20.69 6.72 -11.27
C PRO A 11 -19.72 6.12 -12.29
N SER A 12 -18.58 6.77 -12.53
CA SER A 12 -17.52 6.27 -13.42
C SER A 12 -16.56 5.29 -12.75
N ALA A 13 -16.63 5.11 -11.43
CA ALA A 13 -15.82 4.12 -10.73
C ALA A 13 -16.29 2.70 -11.04
N THR A 14 -15.33 1.79 -11.17
CA THR A 14 -15.63 0.35 -11.35
C THR A 14 -15.30 -0.42 -10.08
N ILE A 15 -16.24 -1.27 -9.63
CA ILE A 15 -16.09 -2.06 -8.40
C ILE A 15 -16.41 -3.51 -8.71
N GLY A 16 -15.45 -4.39 -8.47
CA GLY A 16 -15.56 -5.82 -8.70
C GLY A 16 -16.59 -6.51 -7.80
N GLU A 17 -17.02 -7.68 -8.25
CA GLU A 17 -17.95 -8.54 -7.52
C GLU A 17 -17.40 -8.93 -6.14
N GLY A 18 -18.25 -9.14 -5.14
CA GLY A 18 -17.86 -9.50 -3.77
C GLY A 18 -17.32 -8.34 -2.94
N THR A 19 -16.97 -7.21 -3.56
CA THR A 19 -16.41 -6.04 -2.85
C THR A 19 -17.47 -5.37 -1.97
N ARG A 20 -17.05 -4.99 -0.76
CA ARG A 20 -17.87 -4.29 0.25
C ARG A 20 -17.33 -2.89 0.48
N VAL A 21 -18.22 -1.89 0.37
CA VAL A 21 -17.89 -0.48 0.62
C VAL A 21 -18.68 -0.01 1.85
N TRP A 22 -17.97 0.44 2.87
CA TRP A 22 -18.57 0.86 4.14
C TRP A 22 -19.00 2.33 4.13
N HIS A 23 -19.74 2.71 5.15
CA HIS A 23 -20.28 4.06 5.36
C HIS A 23 -19.23 5.15 5.22
N LEU A 24 -19.59 6.27 4.58
CA LEU A 24 -18.76 7.46 4.41
C LEU A 24 -17.45 7.22 3.65
N ALA A 25 -17.24 6.05 3.04
CA ALA A 25 -16.14 5.87 2.11
C ALA A 25 -16.39 6.71 0.87
N GLN A 26 -15.34 7.38 0.36
CA GLN A 26 -15.39 8.14 -0.88
C GLN A 26 -14.54 7.45 -1.94
N ILE A 27 -15.14 7.17 -3.08
CA ILE A 27 -14.47 6.56 -4.25
C ILE A 27 -14.68 7.51 -5.42
N ARG A 28 -13.56 8.07 -5.89
CA ARG A 28 -13.56 9.12 -6.91
C ARG A 28 -13.66 8.55 -8.33
N GLU A 29 -13.78 9.50 -9.25
CA GLU A 29 -13.94 9.28 -10.68
C GLU A 29 -12.87 8.37 -11.29
N GLY A 30 -13.30 7.42 -12.11
CA GLY A 30 -12.43 6.49 -12.82
C GLY A 30 -11.62 5.53 -11.94
N ALA A 31 -11.83 5.51 -10.62
CA ALA A 31 -11.19 4.54 -9.75
C ALA A 31 -11.62 3.10 -10.12
N ALA A 32 -10.69 2.15 -10.08
CA ALA A 32 -10.96 0.76 -10.39
C ALA A 32 -10.58 -0.13 -9.20
N ILE A 33 -11.57 -0.75 -8.59
CA ILE A 33 -11.43 -1.62 -7.44
C ILE A 33 -11.76 -3.05 -7.88
N GLY A 34 -10.88 -3.99 -7.58
CA GLY A 34 -11.01 -5.40 -7.89
C GLY A 34 -12.15 -6.10 -7.15
N ARG A 35 -12.17 -7.43 -7.27
CA ARG A 35 -13.16 -8.31 -6.61
C ARG A 35 -12.78 -8.56 -5.16
N ASP A 36 -13.77 -8.91 -4.34
CA ASP A 36 -13.61 -9.37 -2.96
C ASP A 36 -12.82 -8.41 -2.06
N CYS A 37 -12.83 -7.11 -2.39
CA CYS A 37 -12.19 -6.07 -1.61
C CYS A 37 -13.06 -5.61 -0.44
N VAL A 38 -12.41 -4.98 0.55
CA VAL A 38 -13.08 -4.28 1.65
C VAL A 38 -12.59 -2.84 1.68
N ILE A 39 -13.51 -1.90 1.47
CA ILE A 39 -13.24 -0.46 1.60
C ILE A 39 -13.89 0.02 2.90
N GLY A 40 -13.07 0.35 3.88
CA GLY A 40 -13.47 0.68 5.24
C GLY A 40 -14.19 2.02 5.36
N ARG A 41 -14.82 2.25 6.51
CA ARG A 41 -15.53 3.50 6.81
C ARG A 41 -14.63 4.71 6.62
N GLY A 42 -15.13 5.72 5.88
CA GLY A 42 -14.41 6.98 5.68
C GLY A 42 -13.08 6.84 4.96
N ALA A 43 -12.81 5.72 4.29
CA ALA A 43 -11.65 5.59 3.43
C ALA A 43 -11.82 6.46 2.18
N TYR A 44 -10.72 7.06 1.71
CA TYR A 44 -10.68 7.84 0.50
C TYR A 44 -9.89 7.10 -0.58
N ILE A 45 -10.49 6.91 -1.74
CA ILE A 45 -9.88 6.35 -2.93
C ILE A 45 -9.91 7.43 -4.02
N GLY A 46 -8.76 7.96 -4.38
CA GLY A 46 -8.58 9.05 -5.32
C GLY A 46 -8.93 8.68 -6.77
N ALA A 47 -8.99 9.71 -7.62
CA ALA A 47 -9.36 9.58 -9.02
C ALA A 47 -8.41 8.64 -9.78
N GLY A 48 -8.96 7.66 -10.51
CA GLY A 48 -8.17 6.74 -11.31
C GLY A 48 -7.26 5.78 -10.52
N VAL A 49 -7.34 5.75 -9.19
CA VAL A 49 -6.63 4.78 -8.34
C VAL A 49 -7.03 3.35 -8.73
N ARG A 50 -6.06 2.44 -8.73
CA ARG A 50 -6.30 1.03 -9.02
C ARG A 50 -6.02 0.18 -7.78
N VAL A 51 -6.97 -0.67 -7.41
CA VAL A 51 -6.87 -1.60 -6.28
C VAL A 51 -7.13 -3.02 -6.77
N GLY A 52 -6.15 -3.89 -6.63
CA GLY A 52 -6.25 -5.30 -7.02
C GLY A 52 -7.17 -6.13 -6.12
N ASP A 53 -7.57 -7.29 -6.62
CA ASP A 53 -8.51 -8.21 -5.97
C ASP A 53 -8.11 -8.56 -4.53
N GLY A 54 -9.08 -8.81 -3.65
CA GLY A 54 -8.87 -9.28 -2.28
C GLY A 54 -8.22 -8.27 -1.34
N SER A 55 -8.06 -7.02 -1.76
CA SER A 55 -7.40 -5.98 -0.96
C SER A 55 -8.33 -5.42 0.13
N LYS A 56 -7.72 -4.97 1.23
CA LYS A 56 -8.44 -4.39 2.37
C LYS A 56 -7.91 -3.00 2.67
N ILE A 57 -8.70 -1.98 2.37
CA ILE A 57 -8.41 -0.59 2.69
C ILE A 57 -9.21 -0.26 3.95
N GLN A 58 -8.52 -0.10 5.08
CA GLN A 58 -9.15 0.05 6.38
C GLN A 58 -9.72 1.46 6.61
N ASN A 59 -10.44 1.62 7.73
CA ASN A 59 -11.15 2.85 8.08
C ASN A 59 -10.23 4.07 8.03
N HIS A 60 -10.71 5.14 7.38
CA HIS A 60 -10.02 6.43 7.27
C HIS A 60 -8.64 6.38 6.58
N ALA A 61 -8.30 5.30 5.87
CA ALA A 61 -7.11 5.29 5.04
C ALA A 61 -7.31 6.21 3.83
N LEU A 62 -6.26 6.93 3.45
CA LEU A 62 -6.28 7.90 2.35
C LEU A 62 -5.34 7.41 1.23
N VAL A 63 -5.93 7.01 0.12
CA VAL A 63 -5.20 6.50 -1.05
C VAL A 63 -5.37 7.51 -2.18
N TYR A 64 -4.41 8.43 -2.29
CA TYR A 64 -4.44 9.46 -3.31
C TYR A 64 -3.96 8.95 -4.67
N GLU A 65 -4.50 9.57 -5.72
CA GLU A 65 -4.09 9.32 -7.11
C GLU A 65 -2.64 9.78 -7.39
N PRO A 66 -1.92 9.13 -8.28
CA PRO A 66 -2.28 7.96 -9.10
C PRO A 66 -1.85 6.61 -8.51
N ALA A 67 -2.09 6.37 -7.23
CA ALA A 67 -1.65 5.15 -6.56
C ALA A 67 -2.14 3.86 -7.27
N ARG A 68 -1.31 2.81 -7.21
CA ARG A 68 -1.61 1.48 -7.74
C ARG A 68 -1.31 0.44 -6.66
N LEU A 69 -2.32 -0.35 -6.32
CA LEU A 69 -2.22 -1.41 -5.32
C LEU A 69 -2.45 -2.75 -6.01
N GLY A 70 -1.52 -3.67 -5.84
CA GLY A 70 -1.66 -5.05 -6.30
C GLY A 70 -2.77 -5.82 -5.56
N SER A 71 -2.96 -7.08 -5.92
CA SER A 71 -3.94 -7.94 -5.24
C SER A 71 -3.50 -8.29 -3.82
N GLY A 72 -4.46 -8.46 -2.90
CA GLY A 72 -4.21 -8.87 -1.52
C GLY A 72 -3.50 -7.82 -0.66
N VAL A 73 -3.49 -6.55 -1.06
CA VAL A 73 -2.86 -5.47 -0.30
C VAL A 73 -3.70 -5.11 0.93
N PHE A 74 -3.03 -4.95 2.06
CA PHE A 74 -3.65 -4.42 3.28
C PHE A 74 -3.17 -2.98 3.52
N VAL A 75 -4.11 -2.04 3.62
CA VAL A 75 -3.84 -0.65 4.03
C VAL A 75 -4.51 -0.41 5.37
N GLY A 76 -3.71 -0.22 6.41
CA GLY A 76 -4.14 -0.08 7.80
C GLY A 76 -4.96 1.19 8.06
N PRO A 77 -5.67 1.25 9.20
CA PRO A 77 -6.50 2.40 9.56
C PRO A 77 -5.71 3.71 9.58
N ALA A 78 -6.27 4.74 8.95
CA ALA A 78 -5.70 6.08 8.85
C ALA A 78 -4.28 6.13 8.25
N ALA A 79 -3.86 5.13 7.50
CA ALA A 79 -2.64 5.20 6.70
C ALA A 79 -2.85 6.14 5.51
N VAL A 80 -1.77 6.81 5.07
CA VAL A 80 -1.81 7.79 4.00
C VAL A 80 -0.79 7.45 2.90
N LEU A 81 -1.27 7.32 1.67
CA LEU A 81 -0.44 7.26 0.47
C LEU A 81 -0.55 8.64 -0.20
N THR A 82 0.52 9.44 -0.15
CA THR A 82 0.51 10.82 -0.67
C THR A 82 0.67 10.88 -2.18
N ASN A 83 0.53 12.05 -2.78
CA ASN A 83 0.63 12.26 -4.23
C ASN A 83 1.35 13.54 -4.65
N ASP A 84 1.83 14.34 -3.70
CA ASP A 84 2.60 15.55 -3.97
C ASP A 84 3.95 15.49 -3.25
N ARG A 85 5.04 15.64 -4.03
CA ARG A 85 6.40 15.62 -3.50
C ARG A 85 6.77 16.93 -2.81
N HIS A 86 6.19 18.04 -3.27
CA HIS A 86 6.55 19.40 -2.83
C HIS A 86 5.29 20.24 -2.59
N PRO A 87 4.45 19.86 -1.57
CA PRO A 87 3.15 20.49 -1.38
C PRO A 87 3.28 21.97 -1.03
N ARG A 88 2.57 22.80 -1.77
CA ARG A 88 2.39 24.23 -1.52
C ARG A 88 1.00 24.64 -1.97
N ALA A 89 0.34 25.50 -1.21
CA ALA A 89 -0.96 26.05 -1.55
C ALA A 89 -0.85 27.19 -2.58
N VAL A 90 0.29 27.82 -2.68
CA VAL A 90 0.53 28.97 -3.57
C VAL A 90 1.79 28.79 -4.40
N ASN A 91 1.84 29.46 -5.53
CA ASN A 91 3.02 29.63 -6.38
C ASN A 91 4.01 30.64 -5.78
N PRO A 92 5.27 30.72 -6.25
CA PRO A 92 6.27 31.67 -5.74
C PRO A 92 5.83 33.14 -5.84
N ASP A 93 4.93 33.48 -6.74
CA ASP A 93 4.37 34.84 -6.92
C ASP A 93 3.18 35.13 -5.99
N GLY A 94 2.78 34.14 -5.14
CA GLY A 94 1.68 34.25 -4.21
C GLY A 94 0.29 33.89 -4.80
N SER A 95 0.22 33.57 -6.08
CA SER A 95 -1.05 33.13 -6.70
C SER A 95 -1.44 31.72 -6.19
N PRO A 96 -2.75 31.38 -6.03
CA PRO A 96 -3.18 30.05 -5.68
C PRO A 96 -2.72 29.01 -6.70
N LYS A 97 -2.19 27.87 -6.24
CA LYS A 97 -1.89 26.74 -7.12
C LYS A 97 -3.16 26.10 -7.66
N GLY A 98 -3.19 25.91 -8.98
CA GLY A 98 -4.19 25.12 -9.68
C GLY A 98 -3.71 23.72 -10.04
N ALA A 99 -4.56 22.96 -10.71
CA ALA A 99 -4.27 21.57 -11.10
C ALA A 99 -3.06 21.42 -12.05
N GLY A 100 -2.70 22.46 -12.80
CA GLY A 100 -1.56 22.49 -13.72
C GLY A 100 -0.22 22.89 -13.09
N ASP A 101 -0.23 23.32 -11.83
CA ASP A 101 0.96 23.93 -11.20
C ASP A 101 1.80 22.91 -10.38
N TRP A 102 1.47 21.64 -10.47
CA TRP A 102 2.21 20.57 -9.80
C TRP A 102 2.11 19.23 -10.55
N THR A 103 3.07 18.35 -10.30
CA THR A 103 3.11 17.03 -10.90
C THR A 103 2.65 15.99 -9.88
N ARG A 104 1.58 15.27 -10.23
CA ARG A 104 1.13 14.12 -9.43
C ARG A 104 2.14 13.00 -9.51
N VAL A 105 2.52 12.48 -8.36
CA VAL A 105 3.37 11.31 -8.21
C VAL A 105 2.66 10.30 -7.32
N GLY A 106 2.86 9.01 -7.54
CA GLY A 106 2.08 7.98 -6.86
C GLY A 106 2.89 7.08 -5.94
N VAL A 107 2.16 6.25 -5.23
CA VAL A 107 2.69 5.13 -4.47
C VAL A 107 2.27 3.85 -5.16
N ASP A 108 3.23 3.01 -5.54
CA ASP A 108 2.98 1.69 -6.07
C ASP A 108 3.15 0.65 -4.97
N VAL A 109 2.13 -0.19 -4.75
CA VAL A 109 2.14 -1.20 -3.69
C VAL A 109 2.01 -2.58 -4.33
N GLY A 110 3.02 -3.41 -4.16
CA GLY A 110 3.09 -4.76 -4.68
C GLY A 110 2.08 -5.70 -4.02
N ARG A 111 1.76 -6.80 -4.71
CA ARG A 111 0.80 -7.81 -4.23
C ARG A 111 1.15 -8.27 -2.80
N GLY A 112 0.15 -8.51 -1.97
CA GLY A 112 0.31 -9.06 -0.62
C GLY A 112 0.99 -8.13 0.38
N ALA A 113 1.43 -6.93 -0.02
CA ALA A 113 2.08 -5.99 0.89
C ALA A 113 1.10 -5.43 1.92
N SER A 114 1.64 -5.07 3.10
CA SER A 114 0.86 -4.53 4.21
C SER A 114 1.40 -3.18 4.64
N ILE A 115 0.52 -2.19 4.72
CA ILE A 115 0.81 -0.85 5.24
C ILE A 115 0.16 -0.75 6.62
N GLY A 116 0.94 -0.58 7.67
CA GLY A 116 0.47 -0.50 9.05
C GLY A 116 -0.39 0.74 9.32
N ALA A 117 -1.16 0.68 10.41
CA ALA A 117 -2.03 1.79 10.83
C ALA A 117 -1.23 3.09 10.99
N ARG A 118 -1.79 4.22 10.49
CA ARG A 118 -1.17 5.55 10.55
C ARG A 118 0.21 5.66 9.90
N ALA A 119 0.63 4.69 9.09
CA ALA A 119 1.84 4.84 8.30
C ALA A 119 1.62 5.87 7.18
N VAL A 120 2.66 6.60 6.81
CA VAL A 120 2.65 7.55 5.71
C VAL A 120 3.65 7.11 4.66
N CYS A 121 3.18 6.86 3.43
CA CYS A 121 4.03 6.62 2.28
C CYS A 121 4.13 7.91 1.48
N VAL A 122 5.31 8.53 1.50
CA VAL A 122 5.58 9.81 0.82
C VAL A 122 5.96 9.54 -0.63
N ALA A 123 5.05 9.87 -1.55
CA ALA A 123 5.27 9.66 -2.98
C ALA A 123 6.41 10.53 -3.55
N PRO A 124 7.15 10.03 -4.57
CA PRO A 124 7.00 8.71 -5.17
C PRO A 124 7.76 7.64 -4.41
N VAL A 125 7.11 6.51 -4.12
CA VAL A 125 7.78 5.32 -3.56
C VAL A 125 7.10 4.04 -4.07
N SER A 126 7.88 2.97 -4.16
CA SER A 126 7.40 1.62 -4.46
C SER A 126 7.54 0.74 -3.21
N ILE A 127 6.47 0.06 -2.85
CA ILE A 127 6.46 -0.96 -1.78
C ILE A 127 6.43 -2.32 -2.47
N GLY A 128 7.50 -3.09 -2.31
CA GLY A 128 7.64 -4.38 -2.97
C GLY A 128 6.61 -5.42 -2.50
N PRO A 129 6.39 -6.48 -3.30
CA PRO A 129 5.48 -7.56 -2.94
C PRO A 129 5.78 -8.13 -1.55
N TRP A 130 4.71 -8.42 -0.79
CA TRP A 130 4.79 -9.00 0.55
C TRP A 130 5.57 -8.17 1.58
N ALA A 131 6.02 -6.96 1.24
CA ALA A 131 6.65 -6.08 2.21
C ALA A 131 5.67 -5.63 3.30
N MET A 132 6.20 -5.33 4.47
CA MET A 132 5.42 -4.84 5.59
C MET A 132 5.96 -3.50 6.09
N VAL A 133 5.13 -2.49 6.07
CA VAL A 133 5.38 -1.19 6.68
C VAL A 133 4.74 -1.20 8.07
N ALA A 134 5.53 -1.04 9.12
CA ALA A 134 5.04 -1.01 10.49
C ALA A 134 4.12 0.19 10.76
N ALA A 135 3.23 0.05 11.74
CA ALA A 135 2.33 1.13 12.15
C ALA A 135 3.13 2.41 12.53
N GLY A 136 2.63 3.57 12.11
CA GLY A 136 3.24 4.87 12.36
C GLY A 136 4.55 5.16 11.61
N ALA A 137 5.00 4.28 10.72
CA ALA A 137 6.21 4.51 9.96
C ALA A 137 6.01 5.57 8.87
N VAL A 138 7.08 6.34 8.56
CA VAL A 138 7.10 7.28 7.43
C VAL A 138 8.05 6.78 6.36
N VAL A 139 7.50 6.24 5.28
CA VAL A 139 8.25 5.69 4.15
C VAL A 139 8.61 6.81 3.18
N THR A 140 9.90 7.02 2.97
CA THR A 140 10.46 8.07 2.09
C THR A 140 11.36 7.52 0.99
N ARG A 141 11.48 6.19 0.87
CA ARG A 141 12.28 5.47 -0.13
C ARG A 141 11.59 4.15 -0.45
N ASP A 142 11.91 3.58 -1.60
CA ASP A 142 11.41 2.27 -1.99
C ASP A 142 11.70 1.20 -0.94
N VAL A 143 10.75 0.30 -0.80
CA VAL A 143 10.80 -0.82 0.15
C VAL A 143 10.91 -2.11 -0.66
N PRO A 144 11.99 -2.89 -0.49
CA PRO A 144 12.16 -4.17 -1.18
C PRO A 144 11.04 -5.17 -0.85
N ALA A 145 10.82 -6.14 -1.75
CA ALA A 145 9.94 -7.26 -1.49
C ALA A 145 10.32 -7.96 -0.17
N TYR A 146 9.31 -8.39 0.59
CA TYR A 146 9.46 -9.06 1.89
C TYR A 146 10.17 -8.25 2.98
N ALA A 147 10.54 -7.00 2.74
CA ALA A 147 11.18 -6.18 3.77
C ALA A 147 10.17 -5.75 4.85
N LEU A 148 10.57 -5.87 6.11
CA LEU A 148 9.90 -5.26 7.26
C LEU A 148 10.58 -3.92 7.55
N VAL A 149 9.83 -2.82 7.40
CA VAL A 149 10.33 -1.45 7.63
C VAL A 149 9.57 -0.77 8.76
N ALA A 150 10.29 0.01 9.58
CA ALA A 150 9.71 0.77 10.69
C ALA A 150 10.44 2.09 10.92
N GLY A 151 9.81 3.02 11.65
CA GLY A 151 10.41 4.27 12.11
C GLY A 151 10.13 5.49 11.22
N VAL A 152 10.67 6.64 11.64
CA VAL A 152 10.54 7.97 10.99
C VAL A 152 11.93 8.58 10.84
N PRO A 153 12.52 8.59 9.65
CA PRO A 153 12.09 7.90 8.43
C PRO A 153 12.20 6.38 8.54
N ALA A 154 11.36 5.64 7.82
CA ALA A 154 11.35 4.18 7.84
C ALA A 154 12.69 3.57 7.39
N ARG A 155 13.12 2.53 8.11
CA ARG A 155 14.31 1.74 7.78
C ARG A 155 13.96 0.26 7.88
N ARG A 156 14.64 -0.55 7.08
CA ARG A 156 14.47 -2.00 7.18
C ARG A 156 15.01 -2.49 8.52
N ILE A 157 14.17 -3.16 9.27
CA ILE A 157 14.49 -3.78 10.56
C ILE A 157 14.52 -5.30 10.48
N GLY A 158 14.10 -5.89 9.37
CA GLY A 158 14.06 -7.33 9.15
C GLY A 158 13.41 -7.71 7.85
N TRP A 159 12.99 -8.95 7.80
CA TRP A 159 12.25 -9.55 6.71
C TRP A 159 10.96 -10.16 7.24
N VAL A 160 9.95 -10.28 6.39
CA VAL A 160 8.64 -10.84 6.73
C VAL A 160 8.25 -11.87 5.66
N GLY A 161 7.65 -12.97 6.09
CA GLY A 161 7.13 -13.98 5.18
C GLY A 161 5.72 -13.65 4.67
N GLU A 162 5.22 -14.45 3.75
CA GLU A 162 3.85 -14.31 3.21
C GLU A 162 2.76 -14.50 4.27
N ALA A 163 3.06 -15.19 5.37
CA ALA A 163 2.16 -15.30 6.52
C ALA A 163 2.07 -14.02 7.36
N GLY A 164 2.87 -12.97 7.04
CA GLY A 164 2.88 -11.71 7.77
C GLY A 164 3.73 -11.74 9.06
N GLU A 165 4.45 -12.82 9.31
CA GLU A 165 5.32 -12.93 10.48
C GLU A 165 6.78 -12.63 10.15
N PRO A 166 7.53 -11.98 11.08
CA PRO A 166 8.96 -11.79 10.93
C PRO A 166 9.68 -13.11 10.71
N LEU A 167 10.58 -13.13 9.73
CA LEU A 167 11.40 -14.29 9.43
C LEU A 167 12.53 -14.41 10.44
N VAL A 168 12.84 -15.65 10.84
CA VAL A 168 13.97 -15.94 11.70
C VAL A 168 15.19 -16.35 10.86
N PRO A 169 16.42 -15.91 11.21
CA PRO A 169 17.63 -16.34 10.52
C PRO A 169 17.82 -17.85 10.61
N GLY A 170 18.19 -18.48 9.49
CA GLY A 170 18.60 -19.86 9.43
C GLY A 170 20.08 -20.07 9.83
N ALA A 171 20.52 -21.32 9.84
CA ALA A 171 21.92 -21.65 10.15
C ALA A 171 22.90 -21.13 9.07
N GLU A 172 22.48 -21.06 7.83
CA GLU A 172 23.30 -20.54 6.72
C GLU A 172 23.09 -19.01 6.57
N PRO A 173 24.15 -18.22 6.32
CA PRO A 173 24.04 -16.80 6.03
C PRO A 173 23.10 -16.54 4.85
N GLY A 174 22.20 -15.57 5.01
CA GLY A 174 21.24 -15.19 3.96
C GLY A 174 20.03 -16.12 3.82
N ARG A 175 19.93 -17.15 4.66
CA ARG A 175 18.74 -18.01 4.78
C ARG A 175 17.85 -17.55 5.93
N PHE A 176 16.54 -17.67 5.71
CA PHE A 176 15.53 -17.33 6.70
C PHE A 176 14.39 -18.35 6.66
N THR A 177 13.67 -18.48 7.76
CA THR A 177 12.51 -19.37 7.85
C THR A 177 11.33 -18.63 8.44
N CYS A 178 10.15 -18.86 7.89
CA CYS A 178 8.90 -18.37 8.47
C CYS A 178 8.49 -19.27 9.64
N PRO A 179 8.37 -18.75 10.87
CA PRO A 179 8.02 -19.58 12.03
C PRO A 179 6.60 -20.14 11.96
N ALA A 180 5.67 -19.44 11.27
CA ALA A 180 4.29 -19.89 11.14
C ALA A 180 4.11 -21.04 10.14
N THR A 181 4.90 -21.07 9.05
CA THR A 181 4.69 -22.01 7.94
C THR A 181 5.83 -22.98 7.71
N GLY A 182 7.00 -22.76 8.32
CA GLY A 182 8.22 -23.48 8.04
C GLY A 182 8.85 -23.17 6.67
N ARG A 183 8.23 -22.29 5.86
CA ARG A 183 8.74 -21.95 4.52
C ARG A 183 10.10 -21.26 4.61
N GLY A 184 11.05 -21.71 3.79
CA GLY A 184 12.38 -21.13 3.65
C GLY A 184 12.37 -19.94 2.69
N TYR A 185 13.27 -18.98 2.95
CA TYR A 185 13.54 -17.81 2.12
C TYR A 185 15.04 -17.61 2.02
N ARG A 186 15.48 -17.07 0.88
CA ARG A 186 16.92 -16.83 0.63
C ARG A 186 17.16 -15.46 0.02
N LEU A 187 18.23 -14.80 0.50
CA LEU A 187 18.76 -13.61 -0.17
C LEU A 187 19.58 -14.04 -1.39
N ASP A 188 19.34 -13.36 -2.50
CA ASP A 188 20.22 -13.46 -3.66
C ASP A 188 21.50 -12.63 -3.48
N GLY A 189 22.40 -12.69 -4.48
CA GLY A 189 23.66 -11.93 -4.49
C GLY A 189 23.46 -10.40 -4.55
N ALA A 190 22.27 -9.92 -4.91
CA ALA A 190 21.91 -8.50 -4.92
C ALA A 190 21.22 -8.06 -3.61
N GLY A 191 20.97 -8.97 -2.68
CA GLY A 191 20.31 -8.72 -1.40
C GLY A 191 18.78 -8.64 -1.48
N ALA A 192 18.17 -9.16 -2.55
CA ALA A 192 16.73 -9.35 -2.63
C ALA A 192 16.34 -10.70 -2.01
N LEU A 193 15.23 -10.69 -1.23
CA LEU A 193 14.71 -11.91 -0.61
C LEU A 193 13.67 -12.57 -1.51
N ALA A 194 13.75 -13.89 -1.64
CA ALA A 194 12.75 -14.70 -2.32
C ALA A 194 12.46 -15.99 -1.55
N PRO A 195 11.25 -16.58 -1.69
CA PRO A 195 10.96 -17.90 -1.16
C PRO A 195 11.82 -18.97 -1.83
N GLU A 196 12.25 -19.98 -1.05
CA GLU A 196 12.92 -21.15 -1.59
C GLU A 196 11.90 -22.06 -2.30
N GLY A 197 12.28 -22.62 -3.45
CA GLY A 197 11.45 -23.57 -4.21
C GLY A 197 10.49 -22.97 -5.23
N GLU A 198 10.53 -21.67 -5.51
CA GLU A 198 9.84 -21.02 -6.63
C GLU A 198 10.82 -20.62 -7.74
N GLY A 199 11.53 -21.61 -8.25
CA GLY A 199 12.49 -21.39 -9.33
C GLY A 199 12.82 -22.69 -10.06
N GLU A 200 11.88 -23.12 -10.93
CA GLU A 200 12.17 -23.90 -12.14
C GLU A 200 11.01 -23.68 -13.13
#